data_5d57cb260f2e08d39d816594ee8e4141
#
_entry.id   5d57cb260f2e08d39d816594ee8e4141
#
_cell.length_a   1.000
_cell.length_b   1.000
_cell.length_c   1.000
_cell.angle_alpha   90.00
_cell.angle_beta   90.00
_cell.angle_gamma   90.00
#
_symmetry.space_group_name_H-M   'P 1'
#
loop_
_entity.id
_entity.type
_entity.pdbx_description
1 polymer ?
#
loop_
_entity_poly.entity_id
_entity_poly.type
_entity_poly.pdbx_seq_one_letter_code
_entity_poly.pdbx_strand_id
1 'polypeptide(L)' 'MNNNQFIHLTVNEVYVPDCGWRKTCDTVALNVSEIVTIEDRTDNNYGNRRRFSYVKMKNGYGYDVKENIDEIMAMLQ' A
#
# COMPACT_ATOMS: atom_id res chain seq x y z
N MET A 1 -0.96 -14.39 -22.71
CA MET A 1 -0.76 -14.85 -21.33
C MET A 1 -1.11 -13.76 -20.36
N ASN A 2 -1.98 -14.04 -19.48
CA ASN A 2 -2.47 -13.06 -18.56
C ASN A 2 -1.84 -13.25 -17.20
N ASN A 3 -1.10 -12.25 -16.73
CA ASN A 3 -0.41 -12.31 -15.45
C ASN A 3 -1.09 -11.40 -14.44
N ASN A 4 -2.39 -11.56 -14.28
CA ASN A 4 -3.12 -10.79 -13.27
C ASN A 4 -2.79 -11.36 -11.90
N GLN A 5 -1.76 -10.79 -11.30
CA GLN A 5 -1.40 -11.13 -9.94
C GLN A 5 -1.99 -10.07 -9.01
N PHE A 6 -2.60 -10.54 -7.94
CA PHE A 6 -3.12 -9.66 -6.91
C PHE A 6 -2.40 -9.93 -5.61
N ILE A 7 -2.14 -8.86 -4.87
CA ILE A 7 -1.61 -8.98 -3.51
C ILE A 7 -2.62 -8.40 -2.54
N HIS A 8 -2.69 -8.98 -1.36
CA HIS A 8 -3.66 -8.58 -0.34
C HIS A 8 -2.94 -7.78 0.73
N LEU A 9 -3.31 -6.53 0.88
CA LEU A 9 -2.66 -5.63 1.83
C LEU A 9 -3.67 -5.07 2.81
N THR A 10 -3.20 -4.80 4.02
CA THR A 10 -4.02 -4.21 5.07
C THR A 10 -3.89 -2.69 5.01
N VAL A 11 -4.94 -2.03 4.58
CA VAL A 11 -4.92 -0.59 4.31
C VAL A 11 -5.38 0.18 5.54
N ASN A 12 -4.57 1.14 5.97
CA ASN A 12 -4.93 2.06 7.05
C ASN A 12 -5.59 3.31 6.52
N GLU A 13 -5.04 3.85 5.44
CA GLU A 13 -5.57 5.06 4.81
C GLU A 13 -5.46 4.92 3.30
N VAL A 14 -6.42 5.50 2.60
CA VAL A 14 -6.42 5.54 1.15
C VAL A 14 -6.51 6.99 0.68
N TYR A 15 -5.68 7.33 -0.29
CA TYR A 15 -5.74 8.62 -0.96
C TYR A 15 -6.58 8.46 -2.23
N VAL A 16 -7.68 9.20 -2.32
CA VAL A 16 -8.54 9.19 -3.49
C VAL A 16 -8.36 10.53 -4.20
N PRO A 17 -8.00 10.53 -5.48
CA PRO A 17 -7.84 11.78 -6.23
C PRO A 17 -9.09 12.65 -6.08
N ASP A 18 -8.89 13.94 -5.87
CA ASP A 18 -9.93 14.94 -5.70
C ASP A 18 -10.71 14.84 -4.39
N CYS A 19 -10.51 13.78 -3.61
CA CYS A 19 -11.21 13.60 -2.35
C CYS A 19 -10.26 13.62 -1.15
N GLY A 20 -8.97 13.35 -1.38
CA GLY A 20 -7.97 13.36 -0.31
C GLY A 20 -7.87 12.05 0.45
N TRP A 21 -7.32 12.11 1.64
CA TRP A 21 -7.07 10.93 2.45
C TRP A 21 -8.31 10.51 3.22
N ARG A 22 -8.54 9.21 3.27
CA ARG A 22 -9.63 8.62 4.05
C ARG A 22 -9.09 7.47 4.88
N LYS A 23 -9.53 7.38 6.13
CA LYS A 23 -9.16 6.26 6.98
C LYS A 23 -10.02 5.05 6.65
N THR A 24 -9.39 3.90 6.65
CA THR A 24 -10.08 2.63 6.45
C THR A 24 -9.27 1.56 7.18
N CYS A 25 -9.88 0.43 7.44
CA CYS A 25 -9.21 -0.69 8.09
C CYS A 25 -9.49 -1.98 7.31
N ASP A 26 -9.47 -1.89 6.02
CA ASP A 26 -9.87 -2.99 5.16
C ASP A 26 -8.69 -3.70 4.54
N THR A 27 -8.87 -4.98 4.26
CA THR A 27 -7.94 -5.72 3.42
C THR A 27 -8.35 -5.48 1.98
N VAL A 28 -7.39 -5.07 1.17
CA VAL A 28 -7.64 -4.73 -0.22
C VAL A 28 -6.73 -5.58 -1.11
N ALA A 29 -7.30 -6.14 -2.16
CA ALA A 29 -6.53 -6.86 -3.18
C ALA A 29 -6.14 -5.87 -4.26
N LEU A 30 -4.85 -5.68 -4.46
CA LEU A 30 -4.34 -4.76 -5.46
C LEU A 30 -3.75 -5.53 -6.63
N ASN A 31 -4.11 -5.13 -7.84
CA ASN A 31 -3.55 -5.71 -9.04
C ASN A 31 -2.11 -5.19 -9.21
N VAL A 32 -1.16 -6.11 -9.21
CA VAL A 32 0.26 -5.76 -9.26
C VAL A 32 0.58 -4.94 -10.51
N SER A 33 -0.08 -5.22 -11.62
CA SER A 33 0.18 -4.50 -12.87
C SER A 33 -0.25 -3.02 -12.80
N GLU A 34 -1.07 -2.64 -11.82
CA GLU A 34 -1.52 -1.27 -11.65
C GLU A 34 -0.70 -0.49 -10.63
N ILE A 35 0.29 -1.11 -10.01
CA ILE A 35 1.15 -0.46 -9.03
C ILE A 35 2.26 0.31 -9.74
N VAL A 36 2.43 1.58 -9.38
CA VAL A 36 3.50 2.42 -9.92
C VAL A 36 4.73 2.37 -9.01
N THR A 37 4.52 2.64 -7.72
CA THR A 37 5.62 2.64 -6.75
C THR A 37 5.18 2.03 -5.44
N ILE A 38 6.16 1.46 -4.74
CA ILE A 38 6.00 1.00 -3.37
C ILE A 38 7.10 1.69 -2.58
N GLU A 39 6.72 2.51 -1.59
CA GLU A 39 7.67 3.28 -0.80
C GLU A 39 7.75 2.74 0.61
N ASP A 40 8.97 2.55 1.07
CA ASP A 40 9.23 2.14 2.44
C ASP A 40 9.16 3.38 3.33
N ARG A 41 8.32 3.34 4.34
CA ARG A 41 8.09 4.47 5.24
C ARG A 41 8.30 4.05 6.68
N THR A 42 8.74 4.99 7.50
CA THR A 42 8.93 4.78 8.93
C THR A 42 8.29 5.93 9.67
N ASP A 43 7.52 5.58 10.70
CA ASP A 43 6.90 6.55 11.58
C ASP A 43 7.54 6.40 12.95
N ASN A 44 8.08 7.51 13.48
CA ASN A 44 8.78 7.52 14.77
C ASN A 44 8.02 8.29 15.84
N ASN A 45 6.70 8.32 15.76
CA ASN A 45 5.90 9.08 16.72
C ASN A 45 5.97 8.50 18.12
N TYR A 46 6.18 9.37 19.10
CA TYR A 46 6.13 9.03 20.53
C TYR A 46 7.06 7.88 20.92
N GLY A 47 8.22 7.81 20.30
CA GLY A 47 9.19 6.79 20.63
C GLY A 47 8.90 5.41 20.06
N ASN A 48 7.77 5.25 19.40
CA ASN A 48 7.42 4.00 18.73
C ASN A 48 7.88 4.06 17.28
N ARG A 49 8.58 3.02 16.88
CA ARG A 49 9.07 2.92 15.52
C ARG A 49 8.19 1.96 14.76
N ARG A 50 7.48 2.46 13.77
CA ARG A 50 6.60 1.65 12.95
C ARG A 50 7.02 1.76 11.49
N ARG A 51 7.27 0.61 10.88
CA ARG A 51 7.51 0.55 9.44
C ARG A 51 6.20 0.23 8.75
N PHE A 52 5.96 0.91 7.66
CA PHE A 52 4.80 0.67 6.82
C PHE A 52 5.18 1.02 5.39
N SER A 53 4.24 0.86 4.47
CA SER A 53 4.51 1.15 3.07
C SER A 53 3.42 2.04 2.50
N TYR A 54 3.81 2.79 1.49
CA TYR A 54 2.88 3.58 0.70
C TYR A 54 2.89 3.03 -0.72
N VAL A 55 1.73 2.61 -1.21
CA VAL A 55 1.58 2.00 -2.53
C VAL A 55 0.83 2.97 -3.42
N LYS A 56 1.45 3.36 -4.53
CA LYS A 56 0.88 4.31 -5.46
C LYS A 56 0.42 3.59 -6.71
N MET A 57 -0.81 3.87 -7.14
CA MET A 57 -1.43 3.18 -8.28
C MET A 57 -1.47 4.07 -9.50
N LYS A 58 -1.61 3.46 -10.68
CA LYS A 58 -1.66 4.18 -11.96
C LYS A 58 -2.82 5.17 -12.04
N ASN A 59 -3.93 4.86 -11.38
CA ASN A 59 -5.12 5.72 -11.40
C ASN A 59 -5.03 6.91 -10.45
N GLY A 60 -3.91 7.08 -9.76
CA GLY A 60 -3.73 8.18 -8.81
C GLY A 60 -4.08 7.83 -7.38
N TYR A 61 -4.67 6.67 -7.13
CA TYR A 61 -4.94 6.23 -5.77
C TYR A 61 -3.65 5.92 -5.06
N GLY A 62 -3.63 6.14 -3.74
CA GLY A 62 -2.51 5.78 -2.89
C GLY A 62 -3.00 5.05 -1.66
N TYR A 63 -2.25 4.06 -1.22
CA TYR A 63 -2.63 3.22 -0.08
C TYR A 63 -1.53 3.22 0.96
N ASP A 64 -1.87 3.62 2.18
CA ASP A 64 -1.01 3.49 3.34
C ASP A 64 -1.32 2.13 3.94
N VAL A 65 -0.37 1.20 3.89
CA VAL A 65 -0.60 -0.18 4.29
C VAL A 65 0.31 -0.58 5.44
N LYS A 66 -0.16 -1.52 6.25
CA LYS A 66 0.58 -2.00 7.42
C LYS A 66 1.82 -2.79 7.04
N GLU A 67 1.76 -3.51 5.94
CA GLU A 67 2.86 -4.36 5.51
C GLU A 67 4.08 -3.50 5.18
N ASN A 68 5.26 -3.93 5.62
CA ASN A 68 6.48 -3.24 5.24
C ASN A 68 6.91 -3.71 3.84
N ILE A 69 7.92 -3.03 3.30
CA ILE A 69 8.32 -3.31 1.92
C ILE A 69 8.82 -4.74 1.75
N ASP A 70 9.50 -5.29 2.77
CA ASP A 70 10.01 -6.66 2.68
C ASP A 70 8.86 -7.66 2.60
N GLU A 71 7.80 -7.43 3.36
CA GLU A 71 6.62 -8.28 3.32
C GLU A 71 5.93 -8.22 1.96
N ILE A 72 5.83 -7.01 1.39
CA ILE A 72 5.20 -6.84 0.09
C ILE A 72 6.04 -7.51 -1.00
N MET A 73 7.35 -7.32 -0.97
CA MET A 73 8.22 -7.92 -1.97
C MET A 73 8.17 -9.44 -1.91
N ALA A 74 8.00 -10.00 -0.72
CA ALA A 74 7.84 -11.46 -0.59
C ALA A 74 6.57 -11.95 -1.27
N MET A 75 5.52 -11.16 -1.24
CA MET A 75 4.26 -11.52 -1.90
C MET A 75 4.39 -11.52 -3.43
N LEU A 76 5.34 -10.73 -3.95
CA LEU A 76 5.50 -10.57 -5.39
C LEU A 76 6.38 -11.65 -6.02
N GLN A 77 6.95 -12.50 -5.22
CA GLN A 77 7.82 -13.57 -5.73
C GLN A 77 7.04 -14.81 -6.17
#